data_5c01c7fd645f7803f9704663075ef8c3
#
_entry.id   5c01c7fd645f7803f9704663075ef8c3
#
_cell.length_a   1.000
_cell.length_b   1.000
_cell.length_c   1.000
_cell.angle_alpha   90.00
_cell.angle_beta   90.00
_cell.angle_gamma   90.00
#
_symmetry.space_group_name_H-M   'P 1'
#
loop_
_entity.id
_entity.type
_entity.pdbx_description
1 polymer ?
#
loop_
_entity_poly.entity_id
_entity_poly.type
_entity_poly.pdbx_seq_one_letter_code
_entity_poly.pdbx_strand_id
1 'polypeptide(L)'
;MKKRITKFATAAVVLIAIVLSITIFDNTVQQAYAIEQSIEASHSVRYLHTRNYEPGHDEPKEFWVEFDEYGNVKNVRMDFPEWAGEGDGPKIIVWKENIADIWFKRKKSLIRMPDRTVADNMLQMVKMFDPKGVLERLRDQKLEGLVKIDIDQPSNKSKPIVVTATSLPENTVLPGKRGVLFIDQSTRLVTHIELYQLKDDEYEYAGTIEFYDYNQRIAPEMFSLDEAPSDLMKIDYTTQEVGLIQGNLTDKEIAVKVVRQFYEALIVRDYAKAGQIYSGVPATKMQERWQNINVLRIVSISEPVPHPYPGVGGFQVHCEIEIEKDGVKSIMKPYGPGVRPVHGQPHRWNIHGGVK
;
A
#
# COMPACT_ATOMS: atom_id res chain seq x y z
N MET A 1 67.21 24.95 27.17
CA MET A 1 65.95 25.55 26.66
C MET A 1 65.11 24.59 25.82
N LYS A 2 65.64 23.52 25.18
CA LYS A 2 64.89 22.60 24.28
C LYS A 2 63.83 21.70 24.96
N LYS A 3 63.96 21.35 26.26
CA LYS A 3 62.99 20.46 26.96
C LYS A 3 61.66 21.11 27.39
N ARG A 4 61.56 22.45 27.41
CA ARG A 4 60.28 23.12 27.80
C ARG A 4 59.35 23.32 26.61
N ILE A 5 59.87 23.50 25.39
CA ILE A 5 59.08 23.69 24.17
C ILE A 5 58.32 22.41 23.81
N THR A 6 58.91 21.22 24.01
CA THR A 6 58.27 19.93 23.72
C THR A 6 57.06 19.65 24.63
N LYS A 7 57.08 20.08 25.89
CA LYS A 7 55.96 19.89 26.84
C LYS A 7 54.76 20.77 26.51
N PHE A 8 54.97 21.97 26.01
CA PHE A 8 53.87 22.84 25.58
C PHE A 8 53.24 22.40 24.25
N ALA A 9 54.04 21.88 23.32
CA ALA A 9 53.53 21.33 22.08
C ALA A 9 52.68 20.08 22.32
N THR A 10 53.08 19.18 23.21
CA THR A 10 52.31 18.00 23.58
C THR A 10 50.98 18.36 24.28
N ALA A 11 51.01 19.33 25.21
CA ALA A 11 49.81 19.81 25.88
C ALA A 11 48.81 20.47 24.92
N ALA A 12 49.29 21.23 23.92
CA ALA A 12 48.45 21.85 22.90
C ALA A 12 47.77 20.79 21.97
N VAL A 13 48.52 19.77 21.58
CA VAL A 13 47.98 18.66 20.75
C VAL A 13 46.91 17.86 21.53
N VAL A 14 47.16 17.60 22.82
CA VAL A 14 46.16 16.92 23.67
C VAL A 14 44.91 17.77 23.88
N LEU A 15 45.05 19.08 24.09
CA LEU A 15 43.91 20.00 24.19
C LEU A 15 43.12 20.09 22.88
N ILE A 16 43.78 20.17 21.74
CA ILE A 16 43.13 20.17 20.43
C ILE A 16 42.42 18.83 20.19
N ALA A 17 43.02 17.70 20.54
CA ALA A 17 42.39 16.39 20.42
C ALA A 17 41.17 16.25 21.35
N ILE A 18 41.22 16.80 22.57
CA ILE A 18 40.06 16.81 23.49
C ILE A 18 38.93 17.71 22.94
N VAL A 19 39.27 18.91 22.46
CA VAL A 19 38.28 19.84 21.89
C VAL A 19 37.67 19.26 20.63
N LEU A 20 38.44 18.62 19.73
CA LEU A 20 37.93 17.92 18.55
C LEU A 20 37.08 16.71 18.94
N SER A 21 37.47 15.92 19.94
CA SER A 21 36.62 14.81 20.38
C SER A 21 35.33 15.31 21.03
N ILE A 22 35.35 16.37 21.85
CA ILE A 22 34.12 16.94 22.42
C ILE A 22 33.21 17.49 21.32
N THR A 23 33.74 18.20 20.32
CA THR A 23 32.90 18.73 19.20
C THR A 23 32.40 17.64 18.30
N ILE A 24 33.14 16.57 18.06
CA ILE A 24 32.67 15.41 17.28
C ILE A 24 31.63 14.62 18.09
N PHE A 25 31.87 14.41 19.39
CA PHE A 25 30.89 13.73 20.27
C PHE A 25 29.64 14.56 20.45
N ASP A 26 29.74 15.89 20.62
CA ASP A 26 28.57 16.77 20.82
C ASP A 26 27.66 16.78 19.57
N ASN A 27 28.24 16.86 18.36
CA ASN A 27 27.48 16.83 17.13
C ASN A 27 26.81 15.44 16.86
N THR A 28 27.51 14.36 17.15
CA THR A 28 26.93 12.98 16.96
C THR A 28 25.85 12.67 18.01
N VAL A 29 26.01 13.14 19.25
CA VAL A 29 25.02 12.99 20.32
C VAL A 29 23.79 13.84 20.04
N GLN A 30 23.94 15.11 19.59
CA GLN A 30 22.82 15.97 19.22
C GLN A 30 22.03 15.40 18.02
N GLN A 31 22.72 14.83 17.04
CA GLN A 31 22.08 14.24 15.86
C GLN A 31 21.23 13.00 16.20
N ALA A 32 21.74 12.09 17.03
CA ALA A 32 20.97 10.94 17.51
C ALA A 32 19.74 11.41 18.32
N TYR A 33 19.91 12.44 19.14
CA TYR A 33 18.90 12.96 20.04
C TYR A 33 17.69 13.57 19.32
N ALA A 34 17.88 14.24 18.17
CA ALA A 34 16.76 14.83 17.42
C ALA A 34 15.80 13.76 16.85
N ILE A 35 16.33 12.65 16.32
CA ILE A 35 15.51 11.55 15.81
C ILE A 35 14.77 10.83 16.96
N GLU A 36 15.47 10.53 18.06
CA GLU A 36 14.88 9.89 19.23
C GLU A 36 13.77 10.76 19.87
N GLN A 37 13.97 12.08 19.96
CA GLN A 37 12.93 12.98 20.44
C GLN A 37 11.69 13.00 19.53
N SER A 38 11.88 12.90 18.21
CA SER A 38 10.76 12.84 17.28
C SER A 38 10.03 11.49 17.35
N ILE A 39 10.74 10.39 17.55
CA ILE A 39 10.13 9.07 17.79
C ILE A 39 9.29 9.15 19.07
N GLU A 40 9.86 9.68 20.16
CA GLU A 40 9.17 9.83 21.46
C GLU A 40 7.92 10.72 21.34
N ALA A 41 8.03 11.88 20.69
CA ALA A 41 6.88 12.75 20.45
C ALA A 41 5.78 12.05 19.64
N SER A 42 6.16 11.21 18.69
CA SER A 42 5.21 10.47 17.85
C SER A 42 4.46 9.36 18.60
N HIS A 43 4.95 8.87 19.75
CA HIS A 43 4.23 7.93 20.60
C HIS A 43 2.91 8.47 21.15
N SER A 44 2.79 9.79 21.29
CA SER A 44 1.57 10.46 21.77
C SER A 44 0.53 10.72 20.68
N VAL A 45 0.84 10.43 19.42
CA VAL A 45 -0.07 10.66 18.30
C VAL A 45 -1.21 9.66 18.33
N ARG A 46 -2.44 10.16 18.30
CA ARG A 46 -3.69 9.38 18.27
C ARG A 46 -4.46 9.55 16.99
N TYR A 47 -4.30 10.68 16.33
CA TYR A 47 -4.95 11.04 15.08
C TYR A 47 -3.92 11.66 14.15
N LEU A 48 -3.97 11.29 12.90
CA LEU A 48 -3.06 11.76 11.87
C LEU A 48 -3.80 11.89 10.54
N HIS A 49 -3.60 13.02 9.86
CA HIS A 49 -3.99 13.22 8.48
C HIS A 49 -2.73 13.46 7.65
N THR A 50 -2.57 12.73 6.54
CA THR A 50 -1.43 12.90 5.62
C THR A 50 -1.89 13.10 4.20
N ARG A 51 -1.11 13.88 3.44
CA ARG A 51 -1.25 14.10 2.01
C ARG A 51 0.04 13.70 1.31
N ASN A 52 -0.09 12.83 0.31
CA ASN A 52 1.04 12.39 -0.49
C ASN A 52 0.90 12.93 -1.91
N TYR A 53 1.79 13.83 -2.28
CA TYR A 53 1.91 14.45 -3.59
C TYR A 53 2.96 13.72 -4.43
N GLU A 54 2.63 13.39 -5.66
CA GLU A 54 3.56 12.84 -6.64
C GLU A 54 3.80 13.83 -7.79
N PRO A 55 5.00 13.84 -8.41
CA PRO A 55 5.32 14.78 -9.47
C PRO A 55 4.32 14.72 -10.63
N GLY A 56 3.87 15.90 -11.10
CA GLY A 56 2.93 16.02 -12.19
C GLY A 56 1.46 15.86 -11.82
N HIS A 57 1.15 15.76 -10.53
CA HIS A 57 -0.22 15.62 -10.03
C HIS A 57 -0.51 16.62 -8.92
N ASP A 58 -1.57 17.42 -9.09
CA ASP A 58 -1.98 18.44 -8.11
C ASP A 58 -2.85 17.85 -6.98
N GLU A 59 -3.60 16.77 -7.26
CA GLU A 59 -4.43 16.10 -6.27
C GLU A 59 -3.59 15.09 -5.47
N PRO A 60 -3.54 15.17 -4.13
CA PRO A 60 -2.82 14.21 -3.31
C PRO A 60 -3.60 12.91 -3.12
N LYS A 61 -2.89 11.84 -2.76
CA LYS A 61 -3.47 10.72 -2.01
C LYS A 61 -3.63 11.19 -0.57
N GLU A 62 -4.80 11.00 0.02
CA GLU A 62 -5.06 11.41 1.41
C GLU A 62 -5.28 10.20 2.33
N PHE A 63 -4.76 10.30 3.55
CA PHE A 63 -4.85 9.23 4.55
C PHE A 63 -5.25 9.83 5.89
N TRP A 64 -6.26 9.26 6.52
CA TRP A 64 -6.65 9.55 7.90
C TRP A 64 -6.45 8.29 8.72
N VAL A 65 -5.76 8.42 9.84
CA VAL A 65 -5.40 7.30 10.71
C VAL A 65 -5.79 7.63 12.13
N GLU A 66 -6.49 6.71 12.79
CA GLU A 66 -6.70 6.69 14.22
C GLU A 66 -5.87 5.58 14.83
N PHE A 67 -5.12 5.90 15.90
CA PHE A 67 -4.35 4.94 16.68
C PHE A 67 -5.05 4.67 18.02
N ASP A 68 -4.89 3.45 18.54
CA ASP A 68 -5.33 3.08 19.87
C ASP A 68 -4.41 3.66 20.98
N GLU A 69 -4.72 3.40 22.24
CA GLU A 69 -3.92 3.84 23.38
C GLU A 69 -2.50 3.24 23.41
N TYR A 70 -2.27 2.15 22.70
CA TYR A 70 -0.97 1.47 22.58
C TYR A 70 -0.18 1.93 21.34
N GLY A 71 -0.77 2.79 20.50
CA GLY A 71 -0.18 3.26 19.25
C GLY A 71 -0.33 2.30 18.07
N ASN A 72 -1.22 1.29 18.18
CA ASN A 72 -1.56 0.46 17.04
C ASN A 72 -2.62 1.16 16.18
N VAL A 73 -2.60 0.88 14.89
CA VAL A 73 -3.61 1.38 13.96
C VAL A 73 -4.98 0.80 14.32
N LYS A 74 -5.96 1.67 14.55
CA LYS A 74 -7.33 1.31 14.92
C LYS A 74 -8.30 1.49 13.77
N ASN A 75 -8.25 2.63 13.10
CA ASN A 75 -9.07 2.94 11.92
C ASN A 75 -8.21 3.65 10.87
N VAL A 76 -8.49 3.39 9.59
CA VAL A 76 -7.82 4.04 8.46
C VAL A 76 -8.85 4.39 7.40
N ARG A 77 -8.72 5.58 6.82
CA ARG A 77 -9.34 5.94 5.54
C ARG A 77 -8.24 6.36 4.57
N MET A 78 -8.35 5.92 3.33
CA MET A 78 -7.44 6.28 2.23
C MET A 78 -8.27 6.71 1.04
N ASP A 79 -8.07 7.94 0.58
CA ASP A 79 -8.70 8.48 -0.61
C ASP A 79 -7.66 8.56 -1.73
N PHE A 80 -7.91 7.82 -2.81
CA PHE A 80 -7.06 7.78 -3.99
C PHE A 80 -7.72 8.58 -5.11
N PRO A 81 -7.06 9.61 -5.65
CA PRO A 81 -7.55 10.37 -6.79
C PRO A 81 -7.53 9.55 -8.08
N GLU A 82 -8.08 10.12 -9.16
CA GLU A 82 -8.21 9.47 -10.47
C GLU A 82 -6.88 8.89 -10.98
N TRP A 83 -5.81 9.66 -10.91
CA TRP A 83 -4.50 9.27 -11.41
C TRP A 83 -3.85 8.13 -10.60
N ALA A 84 -4.15 8.03 -9.30
CA ALA A 84 -3.55 7.06 -8.40
C ALA A 84 -4.25 5.69 -8.43
N GLY A 85 -5.42 5.61 -9.06
CA GLY A 85 -6.23 4.38 -9.11
C GLY A 85 -5.84 3.41 -10.21
N GLU A 86 -4.82 3.72 -11.02
CA GLU A 86 -4.45 2.95 -12.21
C GLU A 86 -5.68 2.68 -13.10
N GLY A 87 -5.88 1.44 -13.58
CA GLY A 87 -7.07 1.07 -14.37
C GLY A 87 -8.41 1.12 -13.63
N ASP A 88 -8.39 1.23 -12.30
CA ASP A 88 -9.59 1.21 -11.44
C ASP A 88 -10.21 2.60 -11.22
N GLY A 89 -9.47 3.67 -11.53
CA GLY A 89 -9.86 5.06 -11.26
C GLY A 89 -9.89 5.39 -9.77
N PRO A 90 -10.57 6.49 -9.37
CA PRO A 90 -10.57 6.94 -8.00
C PRO A 90 -11.27 5.94 -7.10
N LYS A 91 -10.69 5.73 -5.91
CA LYS A 91 -11.22 4.80 -4.91
C LYS A 91 -11.05 5.31 -3.50
N ILE A 92 -11.96 4.92 -2.62
CA ILE A 92 -11.84 5.12 -1.19
C ILE A 92 -11.73 3.76 -0.51
N ILE A 93 -10.80 3.64 0.41
CA ILE A 93 -10.63 2.45 1.24
C ILE A 93 -10.84 2.88 2.69
N VAL A 94 -11.73 2.20 3.39
CA VAL A 94 -11.90 2.33 4.84
C VAL A 94 -11.58 0.99 5.47
N TRP A 95 -10.69 1.00 6.43
CA TRP A 95 -10.37 -0.16 7.25
C TRP A 95 -10.79 0.11 8.70
N LYS A 96 -11.60 -0.77 9.25
CA LYS A 96 -12.11 -0.67 10.62
C LYS A 96 -12.44 -2.07 11.15
N GLU A 97 -12.05 -2.37 12.38
CA GLU A 97 -12.41 -3.63 13.08
C GLU A 97 -12.09 -4.89 12.25
N ASN A 98 -10.95 -4.92 11.57
CA ASN A 98 -10.51 -6.01 10.68
C ASN A 98 -11.43 -6.23 9.46
N ILE A 99 -12.15 -5.22 9.03
CA ILE A 99 -12.93 -5.20 7.80
C ILE A 99 -12.41 -4.07 6.93
N ALA A 100 -12.20 -4.35 5.65
CA ALA A 100 -11.90 -3.34 4.65
C ALA A 100 -13.11 -3.14 3.73
N ASP A 101 -13.59 -1.91 3.65
CA ASP A 101 -14.59 -1.48 2.68
C ASP A 101 -13.88 -0.69 1.58
N ILE A 102 -14.03 -1.08 0.30
CA ILE A 102 -13.41 -0.45 -0.85
C ILE A 102 -14.48 0.03 -1.81
N TRP A 103 -14.58 1.34 -1.99
CA TRP A 103 -15.46 1.96 -2.97
C TRP A 103 -14.69 2.35 -4.23
N PHE A 104 -14.92 1.63 -5.32
CA PHE A 104 -14.43 1.93 -6.66
C PHE A 104 -15.41 2.88 -7.36
N LYS A 105 -15.13 4.18 -7.37
CA LYS A 105 -16.06 5.20 -7.87
C LYS A 105 -16.40 5.01 -9.35
N ARG A 106 -15.39 4.79 -10.21
CA ARG A 106 -15.58 4.55 -11.65
C ARG A 106 -16.37 3.28 -11.95
N LYS A 107 -16.12 2.21 -11.21
CA LYS A 107 -16.82 0.92 -11.38
C LYS A 107 -18.18 0.87 -10.70
N LYS A 108 -18.56 1.91 -9.98
CA LYS A 108 -19.79 1.97 -9.16
C LYS A 108 -19.96 0.70 -8.32
N SER A 109 -18.90 0.30 -7.63
CA SER A 109 -18.92 -0.92 -6.81
C SER A 109 -18.31 -0.67 -5.41
N LEU A 110 -18.94 -1.29 -4.42
CA LEU A 110 -18.50 -1.33 -3.04
C LEU A 110 -18.18 -2.79 -2.68
N ILE A 111 -16.95 -3.04 -2.28
CA ILE A 111 -16.49 -4.37 -1.89
C ILE A 111 -16.15 -4.34 -0.41
N ARG A 112 -16.79 -5.23 0.36
CA ARG A 112 -16.48 -5.47 1.78
C ARG A 112 -15.69 -6.76 1.90
N MET A 113 -14.55 -6.72 2.56
CA MET A 113 -13.68 -7.87 2.74
C MET A 113 -13.37 -8.12 4.21
N PRO A 114 -13.40 -9.40 4.69
CA PRO A 114 -12.80 -9.75 5.96
C PRO A 114 -11.29 -9.64 5.79
N ASP A 115 -10.66 -9.06 6.79
CA ASP A 115 -9.32 -8.61 6.57
C ASP A 115 -8.28 -9.27 7.45
N ARG A 116 -7.56 -10.23 6.90
CA ARG A 116 -6.18 -10.50 7.36
C ARG A 116 -5.16 -10.17 6.26
N THR A 117 -5.49 -10.40 5.01
CA THR A 117 -4.54 -10.20 3.89
C THR A 117 -4.52 -8.74 3.42
N VAL A 118 -5.66 -8.05 3.45
CA VAL A 118 -5.75 -6.62 3.12
C VAL A 118 -5.17 -5.79 4.26
N ALA A 119 -5.41 -6.17 5.55
CA ALA A 119 -4.83 -5.50 6.71
C ALA A 119 -3.33 -5.49 6.67
N ASP A 120 -2.69 -6.62 6.43
CA ASP A 120 -1.23 -6.66 6.41
C ASP A 120 -0.67 -5.70 5.35
N ASN A 121 -1.27 -5.65 4.15
CA ASN A 121 -0.87 -4.71 3.11
C ASN A 121 -1.20 -3.26 3.47
N MET A 122 -2.38 -3.00 4.04
CA MET A 122 -2.78 -1.66 4.48
C MET A 122 -1.97 -1.19 5.68
N LEU A 123 -1.70 -2.05 6.65
CA LEU A 123 -0.83 -1.75 7.78
C LEU A 123 0.60 -1.46 7.34
N GLN A 124 1.12 -2.19 6.33
CA GLN A 124 2.41 -1.86 5.72
C GLN A 124 2.38 -0.49 5.02
N MET A 125 1.30 -0.20 4.30
CA MET A 125 1.13 1.11 3.65
C MET A 125 1.04 2.23 4.69
N VAL A 126 0.23 2.08 5.75
CA VAL A 126 0.14 3.05 6.85
C VAL A 126 1.50 3.29 7.48
N LYS A 127 2.28 2.22 7.74
CA LYS A 127 3.65 2.34 8.28
C LYS A 127 4.62 3.10 7.37
N MET A 128 4.36 3.17 6.06
CA MET A 128 5.17 4.01 5.16
C MET A 128 4.85 5.50 5.31
N PHE A 129 3.63 5.83 5.73
CA PHE A 129 3.15 7.21 5.92
C PHE A 129 3.05 7.62 7.40
N ASP A 130 3.25 6.69 8.35
CA ASP A 130 3.35 7.01 9.78
C ASP A 130 4.74 7.60 10.09
N PRO A 131 4.80 8.85 10.58
CA PRO A 131 6.08 9.51 10.89
C PRO A 131 6.93 8.72 11.88
N LYS A 132 6.30 8.07 12.87
CA LYS A 132 7.00 7.20 13.82
C LYS A 132 7.67 6.03 13.11
N GLY A 133 6.91 5.30 12.29
CA GLY A 133 7.42 4.16 11.52
C GLY A 133 8.51 4.54 10.53
N VAL A 134 8.45 5.76 9.95
CA VAL A 134 9.52 6.31 9.09
C VAL A 134 10.79 6.56 9.90
N LEU A 135 10.68 7.23 11.04
CA LEU A 135 11.82 7.57 11.90
C LEU A 135 12.48 6.32 12.50
N GLU A 136 11.69 5.34 12.95
CA GLU A 136 12.20 4.06 13.47
C GLU A 136 12.99 3.31 12.39
N ARG A 137 12.45 3.17 11.18
CA ARG A 137 13.18 2.57 10.05
C ARG A 137 14.46 3.31 9.71
N LEU A 138 14.42 4.65 9.74
CA LEU A 138 15.60 5.47 9.46
C LEU A 138 16.69 5.23 10.50
N ARG A 139 16.33 5.17 11.79
CA ARG A 139 17.23 4.82 12.89
C ARG A 139 17.85 3.44 12.67
N ASP A 140 17.03 2.44 12.38
CA ASP A 140 17.48 1.05 12.21
C ASP A 140 18.40 0.92 10.99
N GLN A 141 18.07 1.52 9.85
CA GLN A 141 18.94 1.55 8.67
C GLN A 141 20.27 2.31 8.92
N LYS A 142 20.26 3.33 9.78
CA LYS A 142 21.49 4.00 10.20
C LYS A 142 22.38 3.06 11.02
N LEU A 143 21.80 2.31 11.95
CA LEU A 143 22.52 1.32 12.77
C LEU A 143 23.13 0.20 11.92
N GLU A 144 22.42 -0.22 10.88
CA GLU A 144 22.89 -1.21 9.91
C GLU A 144 23.93 -0.66 8.90
N GLY A 145 24.17 0.63 8.91
CA GLY A 145 25.10 1.26 7.97
C GLY A 145 24.57 1.34 6.53
N LEU A 146 23.24 1.33 6.34
CA LEU A 146 22.58 1.36 5.04
C LEU A 146 22.22 2.76 4.57
N VAL A 147 22.23 3.76 5.47
CA VAL A 147 21.92 5.15 5.16
C VAL A 147 22.92 6.09 5.83
N LYS A 148 23.26 7.16 5.13
CA LYS A 148 23.94 8.33 5.71
C LYS A 148 22.90 9.32 6.17
N ILE A 149 23.03 9.83 7.40
CA ILE A 149 22.14 10.85 7.96
C ILE A 149 22.95 12.12 8.24
N ASP A 150 22.48 13.23 7.69
CA ASP A 150 22.96 14.58 7.98
C ASP A 150 21.82 15.37 8.66
N ILE A 151 22.09 16.09 9.74
CA ILE A 151 21.09 16.85 10.49
C ILE A 151 21.53 18.30 10.57
N ASP A 152 20.65 19.21 10.14
CA ASP A 152 20.75 20.65 10.35
C ASP A 152 19.72 21.07 11.40
N GLN A 153 20.20 21.55 12.54
CA GLN A 153 19.38 22.09 13.63
C GLN A 153 19.68 23.58 13.80
N PRO A 154 18.89 24.45 13.17
CA PRO A 154 19.12 25.88 13.25
C PRO A 154 18.86 26.41 14.68
N SER A 155 19.64 27.41 15.10
CA SER A 155 19.46 28.08 16.39
C SER A 155 18.13 28.85 16.49
N ASN A 156 17.58 29.27 15.35
CA ASN A 156 16.29 29.92 15.28
C ASN A 156 15.17 28.87 15.41
N LYS A 157 14.45 28.86 16.53
CA LYS A 157 13.39 27.93 16.86
C LYS A 157 12.17 27.98 15.93
N SER A 158 12.01 29.03 15.12
CA SER A 158 10.94 29.09 14.10
C SER A 158 11.27 28.33 12.81
N LYS A 159 12.51 27.88 12.65
CA LYS A 159 12.92 27.04 11.53
C LYS A 159 12.86 25.57 11.93
N PRO A 160 12.48 24.65 11.03
CA PRO A 160 12.46 23.22 11.34
C PRO A 160 13.89 22.67 11.52
N ILE A 161 14.01 21.57 12.23
CA ILE A 161 15.16 20.69 12.14
C ILE A 161 15.04 19.95 10.81
N VAL A 162 16.12 19.90 10.04
CA VAL A 162 16.15 19.22 8.75
C VAL A 162 17.01 17.97 8.86
N VAL A 163 16.42 16.80 8.60
CA VAL A 163 17.11 15.51 8.61
C VAL A 163 17.19 15.00 7.18
N THR A 164 18.38 14.96 6.62
CA THR A 164 18.63 14.39 5.28
C THR A 164 19.16 12.97 5.42
N ALA A 165 18.41 12.00 4.91
CA ALA A 165 18.78 10.60 4.86
C ALA A 165 19.05 10.18 3.42
N THR A 166 20.25 9.69 3.15
CA THR A 166 20.69 9.25 1.83
C THR A 166 21.04 7.77 1.87
N SER A 167 20.43 6.99 1.01
CA SER A 167 20.71 5.56 0.84
C SER A 167 22.16 5.35 0.38
N LEU A 168 22.86 4.44 1.03
CA LEU A 168 24.19 4.02 0.60
C LEU A 168 24.07 2.93 -0.49
N PRO A 169 25.13 2.68 -1.29
CA PRO A 169 25.10 1.70 -2.38
C PRO A 169 24.73 0.28 -1.91
N GLU A 170 25.06 -0.06 -0.68
CA GLU A 170 24.79 -1.36 -0.05
C GLU A 170 23.30 -1.57 0.30
N ASN A 171 22.51 -0.51 0.29
CA ASN A 171 21.08 -0.57 0.59
C ASN A 171 20.30 -1.10 -0.62
N THR A 172 20.07 -2.41 -0.64
CA THR A 172 19.29 -3.09 -1.71
C THR A 172 17.78 -2.92 -1.55
N VAL A 173 17.30 -2.46 -0.39
CA VAL A 173 15.86 -2.27 -0.12
C VAL A 173 15.38 -0.93 -0.68
N LEU A 174 16.19 0.12 -0.54
CA LEU A 174 15.87 1.48 -0.99
C LEU A 174 17.03 2.06 -1.85
N PRO A 175 17.39 1.42 -2.98
CA PRO A 175 18.54 1.84 -3.76
C PRO A 175 18.34 3.25 -4.33
N GLY A 176 19.35 4.11 -4.16
CA GLY A 176 19.36 5.46 -4.72
C GLY A 176 18.26 6.38 -4.19
N LYS A 177 17.72 6.14 -2.98
CA LYS A 177 16.73 7.02 -2.36
C LYS A 177 17.39 8.08 -1.48
N ARG A 178 16.79 9.26 -1.44
CA ARG A 178 17.05 10.32 -0.47
C ARG A 178 15.74 10.83 0.09
N GLY A 179 15.65 10.97 1.41
CA GLY A 179 14.54 11.61 2.11
C GLY A 179 15.04 12.83 2.87
N VAL A 180 14.28 13.92 2.81
CA VAL A 180 14.52 15.12 3.61
C VAL A 180 13.33 15.34 4.52
N LEU A 181 13.51 15.14 5.83
CA LEU A 181 12.47 15.26 6.83
C LEU A 181 12.58 16.64 7.51
N PHE A 182 11.44 17.29 7.67
CA PHE A 182 11.32 18.57 8.35
C PHE A 182 10.57 18.36 9.67
N ILE A 183 11.22 18.67 10.79
CA ILE A 183 10.72 18.43 12.13
C ILE A 183 10.51 19.78 12.82
N ASP A 184 9.31 20.03 13.32
CA ASP A 184 9.02 21.23 14.11
C ASP A 184 9.79 21.20 15.43
N GLN A 185 10.51 22.28 15.74
CA GLN A 185 11.36 22.33 16.92
C GLN A 185 10.59 22.36 18.24
N SER A 186 9.36 22.81 18.24
CA SER A 186 8.55 22.96 19.45
C SER A 186 7.82 21.66 19.81
N THR A 187 7.23 21.02 18.81
CA THR A 187 6.44 19.78 18.99
C THR A 187 7.28 18.52 18.82
N ARG A 188 8.42 18.62 18.16
CA ARG A 188 9.25 17.48 17.72
C ARG A 188 8.56 16.54 16.74
N LEU A 189 7.46 16.96 16.13
CA LEU A 189 6.74 16.17 15.12
C LEU A 189 7.24 16.50 13.72
N VAL A 190 7.23 15.52 12.85
CA VAL A 190 7.56 15.68 11.42
C VAL A 190 6.42 16.45 10.75
N THR A 191 6.72 17.54 10.05
CA THR A 191 5.72 18.34 9.33
C THR A 191 5.54 17.90 7.89
N HIS A 192 6.65 17.54 7.24
CA HIS A 192 6.64 16.97 5.88
C HIS A 192 7.95 16.23 5.59
N ILE A 193 7.90 15.40 4.54
CA ILE A 193 9.04 14.65 4.02
C ILE A 193 9.09 14.87 2.51
N GLU A 194 10.20 15.35 2.00
CA GLU A 194 10.50 15.37 0.57
C GLU A 194 11.24 14.10 0.17
N LEU A 195 10.83 13.49 -0.92
CA LEU A 195 11.42 12.26 -1.46
C LEU A 195 12.14 12.53 -2.76
N TYR A 196 13.29 11.90 -2.93
CA TYR A 196 14.12 12.02 -4.11
C TYR A 196 14.60 10.64 -4.57
N GLN A 197 14.77 10.48 -5.87
CA GLN A 197 15.32 9.28 -6.50
C GLN A 197 16.57 9.65 -7.29
N LEU A 198 17.65 8.87 -7.11
CA LEU A 198 18.87 9.00 -7.91
C LEU A 198 18.59 8.54 -9.34
N LYS A 199 18.89 9.42 -10.31
CA LYS A 199 18.82 9.14 -11.74
C LYS A 199 19.96 9.88 -12.43
N ASP A 200 20.71 9.19 -13.27
CA ASP A 200 21.85 9.77 -14.00
C ASP A 200 22.82 10.57 -13.11
N ASP A 201 23.12 10.02 -11.89
CA ASP A 201 23.97 10.63 -10.84
C ASP A 201 23.42 11.90 -10.17
N GLU A 202 22.18 12.31 -10.48
CA GLU A 202 21.50 13.44 -9.83
C GLU A 202 20.25 12.96 -9.08
N TYR A 203 19.90 13.67 -7.98
CA TYR A 203 18.68 13.40 -7.23
C TYR A 203 17.52 14.19 -7.79
N GLU A 204 16.62 13.51 -8.49
CA GLU A 204 15.35 14.08 -8.97
C GLU A 204 14.28 14.01 -7.88
N TYR A 205 13.45 15.05 -7.77
CA TYR A 205 12.31 15.09 -6.86
C TYR A 205 11.29 14.01 -7.23
N ALA A 206 10.85 13.22 -6.23
CA ALA A 206 9.97 12.07 -6.39
C ALA A 206 8.63 12.20 -5.64
N GLY A 207 8.46 13.26 -4.83
CA GLY A 207 7.21 13.53 -4.14
C GLY A 207 7.38 14.16 -2.76
N THR A 208 6.26 14.57 -2.16
CA THR A 208 6.21 15.10 -0.80
C THR A 208 5.08 14.43 -0.02
N ILE A 209 5.36 14.07 1.23
CA ILE A 209 4.38 13.64 2.22
C ILE A 209 4.24 14.76 3.24
N GLU A 210 3.05 15.31 3.39
CA GLU A 210 2.75 16.34 4.39
C GLU A 210 1.91 15.73 5.51
N PHE A 211 2.14 16.17 6.75
CA PHE A 211 1.47 15.70 7.95
C PHE A 211 0.68 16.81 8.58
N TYR A 212 -0.60 16.59 8.76
CA TYR A 212 -1.57 17.56 9.28
C TYR A 212 -2.29 17.03 10.52
N ASP A 213 -2.91 17.95 11.24
CA ASP A 213 -3.94 17.67 12.22
C ASP A 213 -3.52 16.65 13.30
N TYR A 214 -2.25 16.67 13.70
CA TYR A 214 -1.77 15.84 14.78
C TYR A 214 -2.66 15.97 16.02
N ASN A 215 -3.19 14.84 16.49
CA ASN A 215 -4.09 14.76 17.64
C ASN A 215 -5.41 15.56 17.52
N GLN A 216 -5.75 16.08 16.35
CA GLN A 216 -7.09 16.58 16.10
C GLN A 216 -8.02 15.40 15.86
N ARG A 217 -9.09 15.32 16.68
CA ARG A 217 -10.03 14.22 16.63
C ARG A 217 -10.69 14.14 15.25
N ILE A 218 -10.51 13.02 14.57
CA ILE A 218 -11.19 12.72 13.31
C ILE A 218 -12.62 12.30 13.62
N ALA A 219 -13.59 12.88 12.90
CA ALA A 219 -14.99 12.52 13.05
C ALA A 219 -15.20 11.03 12.72
N PRO A 220 -15.95 10.25 13.53
CA PRO A 220 -16.15 8.82 13.30
C PRO A 220 -16.73 8.49 11.92
N GLU A 221 -17.49 9.40 11.34
CA GLU A 221 -18.12 9.30 10.02
C GLU A 221 -17.06 9.24 8.91
N MET A 222 -15.86 9.80 9.12
CA MET A 222 -14.75 9.67 8.19
C MET A 222 -14.32 8.21 7.99
N PHE A 223 -14.53 7.36 8.99
CA PHE A 223 -14.23 5.93 8.92
C PHE A 223 -15.48 5.12 8.55
N SER A 224 -16.33 5.67 7.68
CA SER A 224 -17.45 4.97 7.04
C SER A 224 -17.50 5.32 5.56
N LEU A 225 -18.30 4.58 4.80
CA LEU A 225 -18.63 4.88 3.40
C LEU A 225 -20.14 5.16 3.25
N ASP A 226 -20.75 5.78 4.27
CA ASP A 226 -22.19 6.08 4.28
C ASP A 226 -22.56 7.10 3.19
N GLU A 227 -21.58 7.91 2.71
CA GLU A 227 -21.72 8.79 1.56
C GLU A 227 -21.78 8.07 0.22
N ALA A 228 -21.46 6.77 0.18
CA ALA A 228 -21.48 6.01 -1.05
C ALA A 228 -22.92 5.84 -1.57
N PRO A 229 -23.19 6.03 -2.88
CA PRO A 229 -24.51 5.90 -3.47
C PRO A 229 -25.17 4.55 -3.16
N SER A 230 -26.48 4.54 -2.91
CA SER A 230 -27.21 3.32 -2.56
C SER A 230 -27.37 2.34 -3.73
N ASP A 231 -27.23 2.81 -4.98
CA ASP A 231 -27.36 2.04 -6.22
C ASP A 231 -26.07 1.32 -6.65
N LEU A 232 -25.03 1.32 -5.81
CA LEU A 232 -23.77 0.64 -6.09
C LEU A 232 -23.97 -0.88 -6.14
N MET A 233 -23.17 -1.53 -6.99
CA MET A 233 -22.99 -2.97 -6.92
C MET A 233 -22.25 -3.30 -5.61
N LYS A 234 -22.91 -3.99 -4.69
CA LYS A 234 -22.33 -4.39 -3.41
C LYS A 234 -21.88 -5.84 -3.45
N ILE A 235 -20.64 -6.08 -3.05
CA ILE A 235 -20.05 -7.42 -2.89
C ILE A 235 -19.55 -7.53 -1.46
N ASP A 236 -20.08 -8.48 -0.70
CA ASP A 236 -19.72 -8.66 0.71
C ASP A 236 -19.08 -10.03 0.93
N TYR A 237 -17.76 -10.07 0.95
CA TYR A 237 -17.00 -11.30 1.21
C TYR A 237 -17.03 -11.77 2.67
N THR A 238 -17.61 -10.97 3.59
CA THR A 238 -17.76 -11.37 5.00
C THR A 238 -18.95 -12.30 5.20
N THR A 239 -19.97 -12.19 4.34
CA THR A 239 -21.23 -12.93 4.43
C THR A 239 -21.50 -13.83 3.23
N GLN A 240 -20.90 -13.54 2.07
CA GLN A 240 -21.11 -14.30 0.84
C GLN A 240 -20.09 -15.43 0.69
N GLU A 241 -20.57 -16.60 0.34
CA GLU A 241 -19.73 -17.69 -0.14
C GLU A 241 -19.30 -17.40 -1.59
N VAL A 242 -18.09 -16.91 -1.78
CA VAL A 242 -17.53 -16.60 -3.11
C VAL A 242 -16.63 -17.72 -3.58
N GLY A 243 -16.67 -18.01 -4.89
CA GLY A 243 -15.82 -19.02 -5.51
C GLY A 243 -16.16 -20.47 -5.12
N LEU A 244 -15.23 -21.36 -5.36
CA LEU A 244 -15.35 -22.81 -5.08
C LEU A 244 -14.38 -23.23 -3.99
N ILE A 245 -14.80 -24.17 -3.16
CA ILE A 245 -13.93 -24.81 -2.15
C ILE A 245 -12.90 -25.69 -2.87
N GLN A 246 -11.62 -25.54 -2.53
CA GLN A 246 -10.52 -26.31 -3.10
C GLN A 246 -10.61 -27.81 -2.72
N GLY A 247 -10.90 -28.09 -1.45
CA GLY A 247 -10.92 -29.47 -0.94
C GLY A 247 -9.55 -30.13 -1.09
N ASN A 248 -9.52 -31.35 -1.64
CA ASN A 248 -8.28 -32.11 -1.85
C ASN A 248 -7.64 -31.87 -3.23
N LEU A 249 -8.11 -30.88 -4.00
CA LEU A 249 -7.57 -30.57 -5.32
C LEU A 249 -6.27 -29.78 -5.18
N THR A 250 -5.34 -30.00 -6.10
CA THR A 250 -4.19 -29.12 -6.28
C THR A 250 -4.64 -27.75 -6.78
N ASP A 251 -3.78 -26.74 -6.66
CA ASP A 251 -4.07 -25.37 -7.12
C ASP A 251 -4.39 -25.31 -8.61
N LYS A 252 -3.73 -26.14 -9.43
CA LYS A 252 -4.03 -26.24 -10.87
C LYS A 252 -5.36 -26.90 -11.15
N GLU A 253 -5.69 -27.97 -10.44
CA GLU A 253 -6.96 -28.69 -10.62
C GLU A 253 -8.15 -27.82 -10.22
N ILE A 254 -8.06 -27.10 -9.09
CA ILE A 254 -9.12 -26.18 -8.68
C ILE A 254 -9.26 -25.02 -9.67
N ALA A 255 -8.16 -24.49 -10.23
CA ALA A 255 -8.23 -23.44 -11.23
C ALA A 255 -9.00 -23.88 -12.50
N VAL A 256 -8.73 -25.08 -13.03
CA VAL A 256 -9.49 -25.66 -14.15
C VAL A 256 -10.97 -25.86 -13.78
N LYS A 257 -11.25 -26.39 -12.58
CA LYS A 257 -12.61 -26.63 -12.09
C LYS A 257 -13.41 -25.33 -11.98
N VAL A 258 -12.80 -24.26 -11.48
CA VAL A 258 -13.42 -22.93 -11.35
C VAL A 258 -13.86 -22.41 -12.72
N VAL A 259 -12.98 -22.44 -13.72
CA VAL A 259 -13.30 -21.99 -15.08
C VAL A 259 -14.38 -22.87 -15.71
N ARG A 260 -14.28 -24.19 -15.57
CA ARG A 260 -15.30 -25.13 -16.08
C ARG A 260 -16.68 -24.83 -15.49
N GLN A 261 -16.79 -24.76 -14.16
CA GLN A 261 -18.10 -24.56 -13.50
C GLN A 261 -18.66 -23.16 -13.79
N PHE A 262 -17.83 -22.17 -14.01
CA PHE A 262 -18.29 -20.84 -14.44
C PHE A 262 -19.01 -20.91 -15.79
N TYR A 263 -18.39 -21.51 -16.80
CA TYR A 263 -19.03 -21.61 -18.12
C TYR A 263 -20.18 -22.62 -18.14
N GLU A 264 -20.13 -23.70 -17.38
CA GLU A 264 -21.26 -24.61 -17.19
C GLU A 264 -22.51 -23.88 -16.63
N ALA A 265 -22.29 -22.97 -15.63
CA ALA A 265 -23.37 -22.14 -15.11
C ALA A 265 -23.93 -21.18 -16.18
N LEU A 266 -23.08 -20.60 -17.02
CA LEU A 266 -23.53 -19.73 -18.13
C LEU A 266 -24.31 -20.51 -19.21
N ILE A 267 -23.92 -21.74 -19.52
CA ILE A 267 -24.63 -22.61 -20.48
C ILE A 267 -26.09 -22.84 -20.04
N VAL A 268 -26.31 -23.07 -18.75
CA VAL A 268 -27.67 -23.26 -18.19
C VAL A 268 -28.29 -21.94 -17.71
N ARG A 269 -27.64 -20.81 -17.95
CA ARG A 269 -28.09 -19.47 -17.55
C ARG A 269 -28.28 -19.30 -16.03
N ASP A 270 -27.54 -20.07 -15.23
CA ASP A 270 -27.46 -19.87 -13.79
C ASP A 270 -26.51 -18.71 -13.46
N TYR A 271 -27.03 -17.48 -13.64
CA TYR A 271 -26.27 -16.27 -13.40
C TYR A 271 -25.90 -16.05 -11.91
N ALA A 272 -26.67 -16.67 -10.99
CA ALA A 272 -26.35 -16.64 -9.58
C ALA A 272 -25.08 -17.45 -9.31
N LYS A 273 -25.01 -18.68 -9.82
CA LYS A 273 -23.82 -19.53 -9.70
C LYS A 273 -22.62 -18.96 -10.45
N ALA A 274 -22.82 -18.46 -11.67
CA ALA A 274 -21.76 -17.80 -12.43
C ALA A 274 -21.19 -16.58 -11.67
N GLY A 275 -22.05 -15.75 -11.10
CA GLY A 275 -21.67 -14.60 -10.31
C GLY A 275 -20.92 -14.96 -9.02
N GLN A 276 -21.39 -15.99 -8.31
CA GLN A 276 -20.70 -16.54 -7.13
C GLN A 276 -19.26 -16.94 -7.47
N ILE A 277 -19.06 -17.61 -8.62
CA ILE A 277 -17.74 -18.04 -9.07
C ILE A 277 -16.90 -16.85 -9.55
N TYR A 278 -17.53 -15.86 -10.17
CA TYR A 278 -16.89 -14.63 -10.64
C TYR A 278 -16.90 -13.54 -9.56
N SER A 279 -16.05 -13.68 -8.59
CA SER A 279 -15.82 -12.71 -7.50
C SER A 279 -17.08 -12.23 -6.77
N GLY A 280 -18.13 -13.04 -6.71
CA GLY A 280 -19.38 -12.68 -5.99
C GLY A 280 -20.23 -11.63 -6.71
N VAL A 281 -20.07 -11.44 -8.01
CA VAL A 281 -20.86 -10.49 -8.80
C VAL A 281 -22.36 -10.88 -8.74
N PRO A 282 -23.26 -9.94 -8.42
CA PRO A 282 -24.70 -10.21 -8.36
C PRO A 282 -25.26 -10.81 -9.65
N ALA A 283 -26.23 -11.73 -9.53
CA ALA A 283 -26.84 -12.42 -10.65
C ALA A 283 -27.37 -11.47 -11.73
N THR A 284 -27.98 -10.34 -11.33
CA THR A 284 -28.50 -9.31 -12.25
C THR A 284 -27.38 -8.71 -13.10
N LYS A 285 -26.22 -8.40 -12.49
CA LYS A 285 -25.05 -7.84 -13.20
C LYS A 285 -24.39 -8.89 -14.09
N MET A 286 -24.38 -10.15 -13.67
CA MET A 286 -23.91 -11.26 -14.50
C MET A 286 -24.83 -11.46 -15.71
N GLN A 287 -26.14 -11.39 -15.51
CA GLN A 287 -27.13 -11.46 -16.59
C GLN A 287 -26.97 -10.30 -17.59
N GLU A 288 -26.89 -9.04 -17.11
CA GLU A 288 -26.62 -7.87 -17.96
C GLU A 288 -25.35 -8.03 -18.80
N ARG A 289 -24.30 -8.59 -18.20
CA ARG A 289 -23.01 -8.80 -18.87
C ARG A 289 -23.10 -9.83 -20.00
N TRP A 290 -23.93 -10.85 -19.86
CA TRP A 290 -24.05 -11.98 -20.80
C TRP A 290 -25.34 -11.99 -21.61
N GLN A 291 -26.25 -11.00 -21.46
CA GLN A 291 -27.59 -10.98 -22.08
C GLN A 291 -27.57 -11.17 -23.60
N ASN A 292 -26.55 -10.70 -24.31
CA ASN A 292 -26.42 -10.76 -25.76
C ASN A 292 -25.52 -11.92 -26.24
N ILE A 293 -25.06 -12.78 -25.33
CA ILE A 293 -24.17 -13.90 -25.63
C ILE A 293 -24.74 -15.16 -25.00
N ASN A 294 -25.11 -16.10 -25.81
CA ASN A 294 -25.55 -17.43 -25.35
C ASN A 294 -24.35 -18.38 -25.42
N VAL A 295 -23.86 -18.84 -24.26
CA VAL A 295 -22.81 -19.86 -24.21
C VAL A 295 -23.41 -21.20 -24.46
N LEU A 296 -22.97 -21.92 -25.51
CA LEU A 296 -23.55 -23.18 -25.93
C LEU A 296 -22.83 -24.39 -25.35
N ARG A 297 -21.50 -24.38 -25.38
CA ARG A 297 -20.66 -25.43 -24.78
C ARG A 297 -19.22 -24.96 -24.58
N ILE A 298 -18.52 -25.68 -23.72
CA ILE A 298 -17.06 -25.58 -23.58
C ILE A 298 -16.45 -26.49 -24.66
N VAL A 299 -15.54 -25.89 -25.46
CA VAL A 299 -14.82 -26.64 -26.51
C VAL A 299 -13.52 -27.21 -25.92
N SER A 300 -12.75 -26.38 -25.23
CA SER A 300 -11.52 -26.80 -24.57
C SER A 300 -11.21 -25.94 -23.34
N ILE A 301 -10.47 -26.51 -22.40
CA ILE A 301 -9.82 -25.78 -21.27
C ILE A 301 -8.40 -26.29 -21.23
N SER A 302 -7.43 -25.37 -21.30
CA SER A 302 -6.00 -25.66 -21.27
C SER A 302 -5.51 -25.86 -19.83
N GLU A 303 -4.28 -26.35 -19.69
CA GLU A 303 -3.58 -26.37 -18.42
C GLU A 303 -3.36 -24.93 -17.90
N PRO A 304 -3.52 -24.72 -16.56
CA PRO A 304 -3.26 -23.43 -15.94
C PRO A 304 -1.79 -23.04 -16.04
N VAL A 305 -1.54 -21.79 -16.42
CA VAL A 305 -0.20 -21.17 -16.38
C VAL A 305 -0.17 -20.14 -15.25
N PRO A 306 0.98 -19.90 -14.61
CA PRO A 306 1.10 -18.83 -13.60
C PRO A 306 0.59 -17.51 -14.16
N HIS A 307 -0.04 -16.69 -13.31
CA HIS A 307 -0.55 -15.38 -13.73
C HIS A 307 0.60 -14.50 -14.26
N PRO A 308 0.45 -13.85 -15.45
CA PRO A 308 1.55 -13.14 -16.10
C PRO A 308 2.04 -11.90 -15.35
N TYR A 309 1.20 -11.33 -14.47
CA TYR A 309 1.58 -10.14 -13.69
C TYR A 309 2.16 -10.55 -12.34
N PRO A 310 3.42 -10.14 -12.02
CA PRO A 310 4.02 -10.38 -10.71
C PRO A 310 3.15 -9.82 -9.58
N GLY A 311 3.00 -10.59 -8.50
CA GLY A 311 2.24 -10.15 -7.31
C GLY A 311 0.72 -10.38 -7.35
N VAL A 312 0.12 -10.69 -8.50
CA VAL A 312 -1.31 -11.02 -8.57
C VAL A 312 -1.62 -12.38 -7.95
N GLY A 313 -0.70 -13.32 -8.07
CA GLY A 313 -0.86 -14.71 -7.62
C GLY A 313 -1.87 -15.50 -8.47
N GLY A 314 -1.94 -16.81 -8.23
CA GLY A 314 -2.87 -17.70 -8.94
C GLY A 314 -2.47 -18.03 -10.38
N PHE A 315 -3.47 -18.31 -11.22
CA PHE A 315 -3.26 -18.83 -12.56
C PHE A 315 -4.09 -18.09 -13.61
N GLN A 316 -3.61 -18.12 -14.84
CA GLN A 316 -4.40 -17.84 -16.04
C GLN A 316 -4.78 -19.17 -16.69
N VAL A 317 -6.06 -19.35 -17.04
CA VAL A 317 -6.58 -20.58 -17.64
C VAL A 317 -7.20 -20.24 -18.98
N HIS A 318 -6.51 -20.59 -20.07
CA HIS A 318 -7.07 -20.38 -21.41
C HIS A 318 -8.17 -21.41 -21.72
N CYS A 319 -9.19 -20.97 -22.44
CA CYS A 319 -10.28 -21.83 -22.85
C CYS A 319 -10.88 -21.39 -24.19
N GLU A 320 -11.57 -22.28 -24.85
CA GLU A 320 -12.40 -22.01 -26.02
C GLU A 320 -13.84 -22.40 -25.71
N ILE A 321 -14.78 -21.53 -26.01
CA ILE A 321 -16.21 -21.76 -25.83
C ILE A 321 -16.96 -21.49 -27.13
N GLU A 322 -17.97 -22.32 -27.44
CA GLU A 322 -18.91 -22.03 -28.50
C GLU A 322 -20.00 -21.10 -27.97
N ILE A 323 -20.22 -20.02 -28.69
CA ILE A 323 -21.22 -19.01 -28.33
C ILE A 323 -22.16 -18.78 -29.50
N GLU A 324 -23.37 -18.29 -29.21
CA GLU A 324 -24.27 -17.68 -30.16
C GLU A 324 -24.52 -16.23 -29.80
N LYS A 325 -24.26 -15.34 -30.74
CA LYS A 325 -24.49 -13.91 -30.61
C LYS A 325 -25.22 -13.43 -31.86
N ASP A 326 -26.35 -12.73 -31.68
CA ASP A 326 -27.21 -12.23 -32.77
C ASP A 326 -27.59 -13.34 -33.78
N GLY A 327 -27.84 -14.57 -33.30
CA GLY A 327 -28.18 -15.77 -34.11
C GLY A 327 -26.97 -16.41 -34.82
N VAL A 328 -25.76 -15.89 -34.66
CA VAL A 328 -24.54 -16.41 -35.30
C VAL A 328 -23.72 -17.22 -34.27
N LYS A 329 -23.44 -18.47 -34.61
CA LYS A 329 -22.53 -19.33 -33.80
C LYS A 329 -21.07 -19.07 -34.15
N SER A 330 -20.24 -18.98 -33.13
CA SER A 330 -18.80 -18.81 -33.30
C SER A 330 -18.02 -19.36 -32.10
N ILE A 331 -16.72 -19.56 -32.27
CA ILE A 331 -15.83 -19.91 -31.18
C ILE A 331 -15.26 -18.62 -30.60
N MET A 332 -15.49 -18.40 -29.33
CA MET A 332 -14.89 -17.32 -28.56
C MET A 332 -13.69 -17.88 -27.77
N LYS A 333 -12.57 -17.15 -27.83
CA LYS A 333 -11.36 -17.39 -27.04
C LYS A 333 -11.22 -16.24 -26.05
N PRO A 334 -11.71 -16.39 -24.80
CA PRO A 334 -11.53 -15.39 -23.75
C PRO A 334 -10.04 -15.08 -23.57
N TYR A 335 -9.75 -13.86 -23.13
CA TYR A 335 -8.37 -13.40 -22.91
C TYR A 335 -7.56 -14.31 -21.96
N GLY A 336 -8.23 -15.16 -21.22
CA GLY A 336 -7.72 -16.14 -20.26
C GLY A 336 -8.21 -15.78 -18.86
N PRO A 337 -9.25 -16.50 -18.38
CA PRO A 337 -9.76 -16.33 -17.02
C PRO A 337 -8.65 -16.38 -15.99
N GLY A 338 -8.49 -15.28 -15.22
CA GLY A 338 -7.59 -15.22 -14.09
C GLY A 338 -8.25 -15.86 -12.86
N VAL A 339 -7.62 -16.88 -12.28
CA VAL A 339 -8.14 -17.65 -11.15
C VAL A 339 -7.17 -17.59 -9.99
N ARG A 340 -7.68 -17.23 -8.80
CA ARG A 340 -6.86 -17.12 -7.59
C ARG A 340 -7.67 -17.45 -6.34
N PRO A 341 -7.00 -17.66 -5.19
CA PRO A 341 -7.69 -17.72 -3.90
C PRO A 341 -8.51 -16.47 -3.63
N VAL A 342 -9.67 -16.65 -3.01
CA VAL A 342 -10.53 -15.54 -2.56
C VAL A 342 -9.85 -14.81 -1.42
N HIS A 343 -9.81 -13.48 -1.46
CA HIS A 343 -9.25 -12.68 -0.38
C HIS A 343 -9.88 -13.02 0.97
N GLY A 344 -9.05 -13.25 1.98
CA GLY A 344 -9.49 -13.67 3.31
C GLY A 344 -10.02 -15.11 3.42
N GLN A 345 -10.12 -15.86 2.30
CA GLN A 345 -10.63 -17.24 2.25
C GLN A 345 -9.69 -18.11 1.39
N PRO A 346 -8.46 -18.41 1.84
CA PRO A 346 -7.44 -19.08 1.00
C PRO A 346 -7.82 -20.50 0.54
N HIS A 347 -8.81 -21.13 1.18
CA HIS A 347 -9.37 -22.44 0.79
C HIS A 347 -10.45 -22.35 -0.31
N ARG A 348 -10.80 -21.15 -0.77
CA ARG A 348 -11.77 -20.91 -1.83
C ARG A 348 -11.10 -20.20 -3.01
N TRP A 349 -11.54 -20.53 -4.22
CA TRP A 349 -10.96 -20.01 -5.46
C TRP A 349 -12.03 -19.40 -6.35
N ASN A 350 -11.73 -18.27 -6.98
CA ASN A 350 -12.65 -17.54 -7.84
C ASN A 350 -12.00 -17.07 -9.13
N ILE A 351 -12.81 -16.65 -10.08
CA ILE A 351 -12.38 -15.88 -11.26
C ILE A 351 -12.41 -14.40 -10.91
N HIS A 352 -11.35 -13.66 -11.25
CA HIS A 352 -11.29 -12.21 -11.03
C HIS A 352 -11.23 -11.39 -12.34
N GLY A 353 -11.12 -11.99 -13.51
CA GLY A 353 -11.10 -11.30 -14.81
C GLY A 353 -10.92 -12.24 -16.00
N GLY A 354 -10.81 -11.66 -17.21
CA GLY A 354 -10.42 -12.37 -18.42
C GLY A 354 -11.44 -13.33 -19.03
N VAL A 355 -12.73 -13.20 -18.73
CA VAL A 355 -13.80 -14.15 -19.17
C VAL A 355 -14.44 -13.82 -20.51
N LYS A 356 -14.05 -12.73 -21.14
CA LYS A 356 -14.49 -12.30 -22.49
C LYS A 356 -13.31 -11.93 -23.35
#